data_47679daec8f4797e58f2efd7ec491f30
#
_entry.id   47679daec8f4797e58f2efd7ec491f30
#
_cell.length_a   1.000
_cell.length_b   1.000
_cell.length_c   1.000
_cell.angle_alpha   90.00
_cell.angle_beta   90.00
_cell.angle_gamma   90.00
#
_symmetry.space_group_name_H-M   'P 1'
#
loop_
_entity.id
_entity.type
_entity.pdbx_description
1 polymer ?
#
loop_
_entity_poly.entity_id
_entity_poly.type
_entity_poly.pdbx_seq_one_letter_code
_entity_poly.pdbx_strand_id
1 'polypeptide(L)'
;MPLTDTSTIILVVALVVVAALLVWLSLSMAAAESAVGRVTRAGLNNKILEVQTDTETSQFIRMKKIGKIHTVQRLIANRYATSGSCAFFRITCNVFDGVLVACVASLLDAPIWLQLLCGFLFALIVGIVSVLVRPRSAGASKPIDIMLNLAGLVRFATAITPFAKAGEQKGQKLSLIHISE
;
A
#
# COMPACT_ATOMS: atom_id res chain seq x y z
N MET A 1 -17.03 1.26 -33.34
CA MET A 1 -18.28 1.57 -32.60
C MET A 1 -18.35 3.07 -32.42
N PRO A 2 -19.42 3.78 -32.75
CA PRO A 2 -19.44 5.24 -32.62
C PRO A 2 -19.34 5.65 -31.14
N LEU A 3 -18.45 6.58 -30.85
CA LEU A 3 -18.23 7.22 -29.53
C LEU A 3 -19.49 7.90 -28.94
N THR A 4 -20.62 7.79 -29.64
CA THR A 4 -21.91 8.41 -29.30
C THR A 4 -22.82 7.53 -28.42
N ASP A 5 -22.44 6.28 -28.16
CA ASP A 5 -23.22 5.41 -27.28
C ASP A 5 -22.97 5.80 -25.82
N THR A 6 -24.02 6.28 -25.15
CA THR A 6 -23.98 6.64 -23.72
C THR A 6 -23.39 5.55 -22.85
N SER A 7 -23.59 4.27 -23.22
CA SER A 7 -23.02 3.11 -22.52
C SER A 7 -21.49 3.06 -22.62
N THR A 8 -20.88 3.38 -23.77
CA THR A 8 -19.43 3.43 -23.94
C THR A 8 -18.81 4.54 -23.11
N ILE A 9 -19.43 5.72 -23.08
CA ILE A 9 -18.95 6.85 -22.26
C ILE A 9 -18.97 6.49 -20.77
N ILE A 10 -20.08 5.89 -20.30
CA ILE A 10 -20.18 5.46 -18.89
C ILE A 10 -19.11 4.43 -18.56
N LEU A 11 -18.85 3.47 -19.44
CA LEU A 11 -17.82 2.46 -19.24
C LEU A 11 -16.42 3.07 -19.16
N VAL A 12 -16.08 3.98 -20.09
CA VAL A 12 -14.78 4.69 -20.08
C VAL A 12 -14.59 5.48 -18.78
N VAL A 13 -15.63 6.24 -18.35
CA VAL A 13 -15.56 6.99 -17.10
C VAL A 13 -15.38 6.05 -15.91
N ALA A 14 -16.08 4.93 -15.86
CA ALA A 14 -15.91 3.94 -14.79
C ALA A 14 -14.48 3.38 -14.75
N LEU A 15 -13.89 3.02 -15.90
CA LEU A 15 -12.52 2.52 -15.99
C LEU A 15 -11.49 3.57 -15.54
N VAL A 16 -11.68 4.83 -15.92
CA VAL A 16 -10.81 5.94 -15.50
C VAL A 16 -10.89 6.14 -13.98
N VAL A 17 -12.08 6.07 -13.38
CA VAL A 17 -12.25 6.18 -11.93
C VAL A 17 -11.54 5.02 -11.20
N VAL A 18 -11.69 3.80 -11.71
CA VAL A 18 -11.00 2.62 -11.14
C VAL A 18 -9.48 2.78 -11.25
N ALA A 19 -8.96 3.23 -12.39
CA ALA A 19 -7.53 3.48 -12.57
C ALA A 19 -7.03 4.55 -11.57
N ALA A 20 -7.76 5.66 -11.41
CA ALA A 20 -7.39 6.68 -10.43
C ALA A 20 -7.34 6.14 -8.98
N LEU A 21 -8.27 5.25 -8.61
CA LEU A 21 -8.28 4.58 -7.31
C LEU A 21 -7.08 3.63 -7.14
N LEU A 22 -6.69 2.90 -8.18
CA LEU A 22 -5.52 2.01 -8.15
C LEU A 22 -4.21 2.80 -8.05
N VAL A 23 -4.08 3.92 -8.76
CA VAL A 23 -2.93 4.85 -8.63
C VAL A 23 -2.83 5.37 -7.19
N TRP A 24 -3.95 5.84 -6.62
CA TRP A 24 -3.99 6.30 -5.22
C TRP A 24 -3.58 5.18 -4.26
N LEU A 25 -4.04 3.96 -4.48
CA LEU A 25 -3.72 2.79 -3.69
C LEU A 25 -2.23 2.43 -3.80
N SER A 26 -1.68 2.47 -5.00
CA SER A 26 -0.25 2.25 -5.29
C SER A 26 0.63 3.26 -4.54
N LEU A 27 0.29 4.56 -4.59
CA LEU A 27 0.99 5.62 -3.87
C LEU A 27 0.89 5.45 -2.35
N SER A 28 -0.29 5.06 -1.84
CA SER A 28 -0.49 4.77 -0.42
C SER A 28 0.37 3.61 0.07
N MET A 29 0.53 2.56 -0.76
CA MET A 29 1.42 1.44 -0.46
C MET A 29 2.90 1.84 -0.49
N ALA A 30 3.31 2.72 -1.41
CA ALA A 30 4.67 3.28 -1.44
C ALA A 30 4.97 4.08 -0.16
N ALA A 31 4.00 4.86 0.33
CA ALA A 31 4.12 5.58 1.59
C ALA A 31 4.23 4.64 2.80
N ALA A 32 3.39 3.59 2.84
CA ALA A 32 3.44 2.57 3.90
C ALA A 32 4.78 1.82 3.91
N GLU A 33 5.29 1.40 2.75
CA GLU A 33 6.59 0.74 2.61
C GLU A 33 7.73 1.59 3.19
N SER A 34 7.73 2.90 2.90
CA SER A 34 8.74 3.84 3.43
C SER A 34 8.60 4.05 4.95
N ALA A 35 7.36 4.07 5.46
CA ALA A 35 7.08 4.26 6.87
C ALA A 35 7.45 3.03 7.71
N VAL A 36 7.22 1.81 7.21
CA VAL A 36 7.60 0.55 7.88
C VAL A 36 9.10 0.53 8.24
N GLY A 37 9.96 1.05 7.36
CA GLY A 37 11.41 1.12 7.60
C GLY A 37 11.80 2.09 8.73
N ARG A 38 10.98 3.10 9.02
CA ARG A 38 11.31 4.21 9.94
C ARG A 38 10.62 4.13 11.30
N VAL A 39 9.49 3.43 11.38
CA VAL A 39 8.77 3.28 12.65
C VAL A 39 9.57 2.39 13.60
N THR A 40 9.78 2.87 14.84
CA THR A 40 10.48 2.15 15.91
C THR A 40 9.50 1.65 16.98
N ARG A 41 9.86 0.56 17.66
CA ARG A 41 9.06 0.05 18.78
C ARG A 41 8.96 1.06 19.91
N ALA A 42 10.05 1.78 20.20
CA ALA A 42 10.07 2.82 21.23
C ALA A 42 9.09 3.96 20.89
N GLY A 43 9.07 4.44 19.63
CA GLY A 43 8.14 5.46 19.19
C GLY A 43 6.67 5.03 19.31
N LEU A 44 6.36 3.76 19.04
CA LEU A 44 5.00 3.24 19.23
C LEU A 44 4.62 3.13 20.71
N ASN A 45 5.54 2.73 21.59
CA ASN A 45 5.27 2.69 23.04
C ASN A 45 5.03 4.10 23.59
N ASN A 46 5.82 5.09 23.15
CA ASN A 46 5.58 6.49 23.54
C ASN A 46 4.20 6.97 23.05
N LYS A 47 3.78 6.56 21.83
CA LYS A 47 2.45 6.89 21.33
C LYS A 47 1.31 6.21 22.10
N ILE A 48 1.54 5.01 22.64
CA ILE A 48 0.58 4.35 23.56
C ILE A 48 0.44 5.16 24.84
N LEU A 49 1.56 5.58 25.46
CA LEU A 49 1.54 6.41 26.67
C LEU A 49 0.81 7.72 26.44
N GLU A 50 1.11 8.40 25.32
CA GLU A 50 0.41 9.64 24.93
C GLU A 50 -1.11 9.45 24.84
N VAL A 51 -1.56 8.36 24.18
CA VAL A 51 -2.99 8.04 24.04
C VAL A 51 -3.61 7.63 25.40
N GLN A 52 -2.85 7.03 26.29
CA GLN A 52 -3.34 6.66 27.65
C GLN A 52 -3.48 7.85 28.58
N THR A 53 -2.59 8.83 28.47
CA THR A 53 -2.59 10.06 29.28
C THR A 53 -3.56 11.13 28.76
N ASP A 54 -4.07 10.99 27.55
CA ASP A 54 -5.05 11.90 26.96
C ASP A 54 -6.40 11.73 27.67
N THR A 55 -6.73 12.64 28.58
CA THR A 55 -7.95 12.63 29.39
C THR A 55 -9.16 13.16 28.63
N GLU A 56 -8.96 13.91 27.53
CA GLU A 56 -10.06 14.54 26.77
C GLU A 56 -10.74 13.53 25.81
N THR A 57 -10.01 12.49 25.41
CA THR A 57 -10.55 11.50 24.46
C THR A 57 -11.39 10.43 25.16
N SER A 58 -12.59 10.14 24.65
CA SER A 58 -13.48 9.11 25.18
C SER A 58 -12.79 7.74 25.23
N GLN A 59 -13.11 6.91 26.24
CA GLN A 59 -12.50 5.59 26.44
C GLN A 59 -12.60 4.70 25.19
N PHE A 60 -13.73 4.73 24.50
CA PHE A 60 -13.94 3.93 23.27
C PHE A 60 -12.96 4.30 22.16
N ILE A 61 -12.76 5.61 21.91
CA ILE A 61 -11.82 6.10 20.89
C ILE A 61 -10.38 5.74 21.27
N ARG A 62 -10.04 5.84 22.56
CA ARG A 62 -8.74 5.47 23.14
C ARG A 62 -8.44 4.00 22.90
N MET A 63 -9.36 3.10 23.23
CA MET A 63 -9.20 1.66 22.98
C MET A 63 -9.03 1.34 21.49
N LYS A 64 -9.78 2.01 20.61
CA LYS A 64 -9.65 1.86 19.15
C LYS A 64 -8.28 2.32 18.65
N LYS A 65 -7.74 3.43 19.16
CA LYS A 65 -6.40 3.92 18.83
C LYS A 65 -5.32 2.94 19.30
N ILE A 66 -5.41 2.44 20.52
CA ILE A 66 -4.47 1.45 21.07
C ILE A 66 -4.50 0.15 20.25
N GLY A 67 -5.68 -0.35 19.87
CA GLY A 67 -5.82 -1.53 19.01
C GLY A 67 -5.15 -1.35 17.65
N LYS A 68 -5.22 -0.15 17.06
CA LYS A 68 -4.47 0.16 15.82
C LYS A 68 -2.95 0.15 16.05
N ILE A 69 -2.47 0.71 17.17
CA ILE A 69 -1.04 0.72 17.49
C ILE A 69 -0.51 -0.71 17.66
N HIS A 70 -1.24 -1.60 18.35
CA HIS A 70 -0.88 -3.01 18.45
C HIS A 70 -0.85 -3.73 17.10
N THR A 71 -1.76 -3.37 16.18
CA THR A 71 -1.72 -3.89 14.81
C THR A 71 -0.45 -3.47 14.09
N VAL A 72 -0.06 -2.20 14.21
CA VAL A 72 1.20 -1.68 13.64
C VAL A 72 2.41 -2.35 14.29
N GLN A 73 2.41 -2.60 15.60
CA GLN A 73 3.49 -3.32 16.29
C GLN A 73 3.70 -4.73 15.70
N ARG A 74 2.60 -5.46 15.41
CA ARG A 74 2.68 -6.78 14.76
C ARG A 74 3.23 -6.69 13.34
N LEU A 75 2.81 -5.70 12.57
CA LEU A 75 3.31 -5.48 11.20
C LEU A 75 4.80 -5.17 11.19
N ILE A 76 5.30 -4.38 12.15
CA ILE A 76 6.71 -4.03 12.28
C ILE A 76 7.55 -5.20 12.83
N ALA A 77 6.96 -6.11 13.59
CA ALA A 77 7.67 -7.30 14.06
C ALA A 77 8.24 -8.11 12.89
N ASN A 78 7.54 -8.10 11.73
CA ASN A 78 7.98 -8.78 10.51
C ASN A 78 8.15 -7.78 9.34
N ARG A 79 9.09 -6.83 9.50
CA ARG A 79 9.33 -5.71 8.57
C ARG A 79 9.54 -6.15 7.12
N TYR A 80 10.35 -7.20 6.91
CA TYR A 80 10.67 -7.68 5.56
C TYR A 80 9.43 -8.21 4.85
N ALA A 81 8.62 -9.03 5.52
CA ALA A 81 7.39 -9.55 4.95
C ALA A 81 6.39 -8.42 4.68
N THR A 82 6.24 -7.46 5.60
CA THR A 82 5.33 -6.32 5.44
C THR A 82 5.76 -5.41 4.30
N SER A 83 7.05 -5.07 4.21
CA SER A 83 7.60 -4.27 3.12
C SER A 83 7.46 -4.98 1.77
N GLY A 84 7.78 -6.28 1.72
CA GLY A 84 7.63 -7.11 0.52
C GLY A 84 6.17 -7.20 0.06
N SER A 85 5.22 -7.32 0.99
CA SER A 85 3.79 -7.32 0.69
C SER A 85 3.31 -5.98 0.12
N CYS A 86 3.77 -4.86 0.70
CA CYS A 86 3.46 -3.52 0.19
C CYS A 86 4.02 -3.32 -1.23
N ALA A 87 5.28 -3.75 -1.47
CA ALA A 87 5.92 -3.66 -2.78
C ALA A 87 5.19 -4.51 -3.82
N PHE A 88 4.85 -5.76 -3.49
CA PHE A 88 4.10 -6.65 -4.37
C PHE A 88 2.73 -6.06 -4.73
N PHE A 89 1.99 -5.58 -3.74
CA PHE A 89 0.67 -4.99 -3.96
C PHE A 89 0.75 -3.74 -4.85
N ARG A 90 1.76 -2.90 -4.64
CA ARG A 90 2.03 -1.72 -5.48
C ARG A 90 2.29 -2.11 -6.93
N ILE A 91 3.16 -3.11 -7.17
CA ILE A 91 3.46 -3.59 -8.53
C ILE A 91 2.20 -4.13 -9.19
N THR A 92 1.42 -4.91 -8.46
CA THR A 92 0.15 -5.45 -8.94
C THR A 92 -0.81 -4.33 -9.36
N CYS A 93 -1.00 -3.29 -8.54
CA CYS A 93 -1.81 -2.14 -8.90
C CYS A 93 -1.31 -1.46 -10.18
N ASN A 94 0.01 -1.24 -10.32
CA ASN A 94 0.57 -0.60 -11.50
C ASN A 94 0.37 -1.42 -12.78
N VAL A 95 0.46 -2.76 -12.70
CA VAL A 95 0.17 -3.65 -13.84
C VAL A 95 -1.30 -3.55 -14.24
N PHE A 96 -2.21 -3.60 -13.25
CA PHE A 96 -3.64 -3.44 -13.52
C PHE A 96 -3.96 -2.07 -14.14
N ASP A 97 -3.32 -0.99 -13.67
CA ASP A 97 -3.46 0.34 -14.26
C ASP A 97 -3.07 0.36 -15.74
N GLY A 98 -1.92 -0.26 -16.07
CA GLY A 98 -1.49 -0.37 -17.47
C GLY A 98 -2.51 -1.12 -18.35
N VAL A 99 -3.07 -2.22 -17.82
CA VAL A 99 -4.11 -2.99 -18.53
C VAL A 99 -5.38 -2.16 -18.69
N LEU A 100 -5.83 -1.44 -17.66
CA LEU A 100 -7.02 -0.59 -17.75
C LEU A 100 -6.87 0.51 -18.79
N VAL A 101 -5.70 1.15 -18.86
CA VAL A 101 -5.41 2.18 -19.87
C VAL A 101 -5.42 1.58 -21.30
N ALA A 102 -4.85 0.38 -21.47
CA ALA A 102 -4.93 -0.33 -22.74
C ALA A 102 -6.38 -0.67 -23.12
N CYS A 103 -7.21 -1.09 -22.16
CA CYS A 103 -8.64 -1.32 -22.38
C CYS A 103 -9.39 -0.04 -22.81
N VAL A 104 -9.10 1.09 -22.15
CA VAL A 104 -9.68 2.38 -22.54
C VAL A 104 -9.27 2.75 -23.96
N ALA A 105 -7.99 2.59 -24.33
CA ALA A 105 -7.52 2.84 -25.68
C ALA A 105 -8.18 1.91 -26.71
N SER A 106 -8.48 0.66 -26.33
CA SER A 106 -9.23 -0.29 -27.18
C SER A 106 -10.67 0.17 -27.43
N LEU A 107 -11.33 0.72 -26.42
CA LEU A 107 -12.70 1.27 -26.56
C LEU A 107 -12.74 2.52 -27.46
N LEU A 108 -11.60 3.17 -27.65
CA LEU A 108 -11.42 4.33 -28.54
C LEU A 108 -10.99 3.93 -29.98
N ASP A 109 -11.10 2.64 -30.34
CA ASP A 109 -10.72 2.07 -31.63
C ASP A 109 -9.24 2.32 -32.02
N ALA A 110 -8.35 2.50 -31.01
CA ALA A 110 -6.92 2.66 -31.24
C ALA A 110 -6.30 1.38 -31.79
N PRO A 111 -5.29 1.45 -32.70
CA PRO A 111 -4.57 0.27 -33.16
C PRO A 111 -3.85 -0.45 -32.01
N ILE A 112 -3.72 -1.77 -32.10
CA ILE A 112 -3.22 -2.63 -31.01
C ILE A 112 -1.84 -2.22 -30.48
N TRP A 113 -0.95 -1.76 -31.35
CA TRP A 113 0.38 -1.29 -30.96
C TRP A 113 0.30 -0.02 -30.09
N LEU A 114 -0.67 0.87 -30.37
CA LEU A 114 -0.89 2.08 -29.58
C LEU A 114 -1.52 1.77 -28.23
N GLN A 115 -2.43 0.79 -28.15
CA GLN A 115 -3.02 0.32 -26.89
C GLN A 115 -1.92 -0.18 -25.94
N LEU A 116 -1.02 -1.05 -26.45
CA LEU A 116 0.09 -1.60 -25.69
C LEU A 116 1.08 -0.50 -25.26
N LEU A 117 1.39 0.42 -26.17
CA LEU A 117 2.30 1.54 -25.89
C LEU A 117 1.74 2.46 -24.78
N CYS A 118 0.46 2.84 -24.88
CA CYS A 118 -0.19 3.69 -23.88
C CYS A 118 -0.24 3.00 -22.51
N GLY A 119 -0.62 1.73 -22.44
CA GLY A 119 -0.65 0.96 -21.21
C GLY A 119 0.73 0.84 -20.57
N PHE A 120 1.76 0.53 -21.37
CA PHE A 120 3.15 0.44 -20.91
C PHE A 120 3.69 1.78 -20.40
N LEU A 121 3.54 2.86 -21.16
CA LEU A 121 4.01 4.18 -20.78
C LEU A 121 3.31 4.67 -19.51
N PHE A 122 2.00 4.44 -19.38
CA PHE A 122 1.26 4.81 -18.19
C PHE A 122 1.78 4.06 -16.96
N ALA A 123 1.92 2.72 -17.03
CA ALA A 123 2.45 1.91 -15.95
C ALA A 123 3.88 2.35 -15.56
N LEU A 124 4.71 2.70 -16.53
CA LEU A 124 6.06 3.21 -16.32
C LEU A 124 6.05 4.56 -15.60
N ILE A 125 5.20 5.49 -16.05
CA ILE A 125 5.06 6.82 -15.40
C ILE A 125 4.59 6.67 -13.96
N VAL A 126 3.54 5.89 -13.71
CA VAL A 126 3.04 5.62 -12.35
C VAL A 126 4.12 4.95 -11.49
N GLY A 127 4.87 4.01 -12.06
CA GLY A 127 6.01 3.38 -11.41
C GLY A 127 7.08 4.39 -10.99
N ILE A 128 7.51 5.28 -11.90
CA ILE A 128 8.48 6.34 -11.62
C ILE A 128 7.94 7.30 -10.55
N VAL A 129 6.70 7.77 -10.70
CA VAL A 129 6.06 8.68 -9.74
C VAL A 129 5.99 8.03 -8.35
N SER A 130 5.66 6.75 -8.25
CA SER A 130 5.60 6.04 -6.97
C SER A 130 6.97 5.91 -6.29
N VAL A 131 8.06 5.94 -7.04
CA VAL A 131 9.44 5.96 -6.52
C VAL A 131 9.87 7.37 -6.13
N LEU A 132 9.54 8.39 -6.94
CA LEU A 132 9.89 9.78 -6.70
C LEU A 132 9.07 10.40 -5.57
N VAL A 133 7.77 10.13 -5.54
CA VAL A 133 6.81 10.56 -4.49
C VAL A 133 6.97 9.68 -3.23
N ARG A 134 7.88 8.70 -3.24
CA ARG A 134 8.34 8.09 -1.99
C ARG A 134 8.58 9.22 -1.00
N PRO A 135 7.68 9.42 -0.03
CA PRO A 135 7.63 10.69 0.68
C PRO A 135 8.86 10.84 1.56
N ARG A 136 9.91 11.39 0.96
CA ARG A 136 11.03 11.92 1.74
C ARG A 136 10.53 12.96 2.74
N SER A 137 9.47 13.69 2.40
CA SER A 137 8.91 14.75 3.24
C SER A 137 7.79 14.30 4.17
N ALA A 138 6.76 13.60 3.69
CA ALA A 138 5.62 13.20 4.52
C ALA A 138 5.92 11.98 5.41
N GLY A 139 6.58 10.94 4.87
CA GLY A 139 6.99 9.76 5.65
C GLY A 139 8.15 10.03 6.60
N ALA A 140 8.88 11.14 6.43
CA ALA A 140 9.97 11.52 7.32
C ALA A 140 9.48 12.25 8.58
N SER A 141 8.42 13.06 8.47
CA SER A 141 7.95 13.89 9.59
C SER A 141 7.05 13.13 10.58
N LYS A 142 6.21 12.21 10.13
CA LYS A 142 5.25 11.49 10.99
C LYS A 142 5.01 10.03 10.55
N PRO A 143 6.04 9.15 10.56
CA PRO A 143 5.92 7.78 10.05
C PRO A 143 4.90 6.95 10.85
N ILE A 144 4.73 7.21 12.13
CA ILE A 144 3.76 6.50 13.00
C ILE A 144 2.33 6.83 12.59
N ASP A 145 2.00 8.11 12.36
CA ASP A 145 0.64 8.51 11.99
C ASP A 145 0.25 7.96 10.62
N ILE A 146 1.18 7.94 9.66
CA ILE A 146 0.96 7.33 8.33
C ILE A 146 0.69 5.84 8.48
N MET A 147 1.50 5.11 9.27
CA MET A 147 1.27 3.68 9.51
C MET A 147 -0.05 3.41 10.23
N LEU A 148 -0.45 4.25 11.18
CA LEU A 148 -1.74 4.11 11.87
C LEU A 148 -2.92 4.33 10.93
N ASN A 149 -2.82 5.29 10.00
CA ASN A 149 -3.86 5.54 9.01
C ASN A 149 -3.96 4.42 7.97
N LEU A 150 -2.83 3.88 7.53
CA LEU A 150 -2.75 2.83 6.52
C LEU A 150 -2.72 1.40 7.11
N ALA A 151 -2.78 1.24 8.44
CA ALA A 151 -2.67 -0.06 9.11
C ALA A 151 -3.67 -1.12 8.58
N GLY A 152 -4.92 -0.70 8.30
CA GLY A 152 -5.93 -1.59 7.73
C GLY A 152 -5.57 -2.06 6.32
N LEU A 153 -5.11 -1.14 5.48
CA LEU A 153 -4.72 -1.41 4.10
C LEU A 153 -3.48 -2.32 4.03
N VAL A 154 -2.46 -2.03 4.86
CA VAL A 154 -1.24 -2.84 4.96
C VAL A 154 -1.55 -4.24 5.49
N ARG A 155 -2.43 -4.36 6.49
CA ARG A 155 -2.91 -5.65 6.99
C ARG A 155 -3.61 -6.46 5.90
N PHE A 156 -4.45 -5.81 5.10
CA PHE A 156 -5.12 -6.44 3.96
C PHE A 156 -4.09 -6.93 2.92
N ALA A 157 -3.12 -6.08 2.56
CA ALA A 157 -2.05 -6.45 1.64
C ALA A 157 -1.24 -7.65 2.16
N THR A 158 -0.86 -7.68 3.45
CA THR A 158 -0.13 -8.79 4.05
C THR A 158 -0.95 -10.07 4.15
N ALA A 159 -2.28 -9.98 4.26
CA ALA A 159 -3.16 -11.15 4.29
C ALA A 159 -3.28 -11.85 2.92
N ILE A 160 -3.22 -11.08 1.83
CA ILE A 160 -3.37 -11.61 0.46
C ILE A 160 -2.03 -12.13 -0.09
N THR A 161 -0.90 -11.58 0.37
CA THR A 161 0.40 -11.95 -0.18
C THR A 161 0.96 -13.21 0.47
N PRO A 162 1.32 -14.24 -0.32
CA PRO A 162 1.85 -15.52 0.20
C PRO A 162 3.22 -15.38 0.87
N PHE A 163 3.95 -14.29 0.59
CA PHE A 163 5.29 -14.02 1.14
C PHE A 163 5.30 -13.73 2.65
N ALA A 164 4.19 -13.29 3.22
CA ALA A 164 4.08 -13.01 4.65
C ALA A 164 4.31 -14.28 5.50
N LYS A 165 3.85 -15.43 5.02
CA LYS A 165 4.00 -16.72 5.71
C LYS A 165 5.39 -17.34 5.55
N ALA A 166 6.05 -17.15 4.41
CA ALA A 166 7.38 -17.72 4.16
C ALA A 166 8.50 -17.04 4.98
N GLY A 167 8.34 -15.74 5.31
CA GLY A 167 9.29 -14.99 6.15
C GLY A 167 9.24 -15.41 7.62
N GLU A 168 8.08 -15.81 8.12
CA GLU A 168 7.88 -16.21 9.52
C GLU A 168 8.60 -17.52 9.85
N GLN A 169 8.58 -18.49 8.93
CA GLN A 169 9.26 -19.78 9.09
C GLN A 169 10.79 -19.68 9.08
N LYS A 170 11.38 -18.76 8.29
CA LYS A 170 12.83 -18.55 8.26
C LYS A 170 13.35 -17.85 9.53
N GLY A 171 12.61 -16.89 10.06
CA GLY A 171 12.97 -16.20 11.31
C GLY A 171 12.97 -17.13 12.52
N GLN A 172 12.02 -18.04 12.59
CA GLN A 172 11.89 -18.99 13.68
C GLN A 172 13.00 -20.07 13.64
N LYS A 173 13.42 -20.54 12.45
CA LYS A 173 14.55 -21.48 12.31
C LYS A 173 15.89 -20.86 12.71
N LEU A 174 16.13 -19.59 12.39
CA LEU A 174 17.38 -18.90 12.75
C LEU A 174 17.50 -18.63 14.25
N SER A 175 16.38 -18.35 14.95
CA SER A 175 16.38 -18.15 16.39
C SER A 175 16.63 -19.44 17.18
N LEU A 176 16.21 -20.60 16.64
CA LEU A 176 16.46 -21.91 17.27
C LEU A 176 17.92 -22.37 17.13
N ILE A 177 18.62 -21.98 16.07
CA ILE A 177 20.03 -22.33 15.88
C ILE A 177 20.95 -21.51 16.82
N HIS A 178 20.55 -20.29 17.19
CA HIS A 178 21.33 -19.43 18.11
C HIS A 178 21.16 -19.78 19.61
N ILE A 179 20.20 -20.63 19.95
CA ILE A 179 19.96 -21.06 21.34
C ILE A 179 20.68 -22.39 21.66
N SER A 180 21.23 -23.06 20.63
CA SER A 180 21.91 -24.35 20.76
C SER A 180 23.44 -24.27 20.78
N GLU A 181 24.04 -23.08 20.81
CA GLU A 181 25.46 -22.82 21.11
C GLU A 181 25.59 -22.16 22.49
#